data_b100521b18ee937e427889234131c708
#
_entry.id   b100521b18ee937e427889234131c708
#
_cell.length_a   1.000
_cell.length_b   1.000
_cell.length_c   1.000
_cell.angle_alpha   90.00
_cell.angle_beta   90.00
_cell.angle_gamma   90.00
#
_symmetry.space_group_name_H-M   'P 1'
#
loop_
_entity.id
_entity.type
_entity.pdbx_description
1 polymer ?
#
loop_
_entity_poly.entity_id
_entity_poly.type
_entity_poly.pdbx_seq_one_letter_code
_entity_poly.pdbx_strand_id
1 'polypeptide(L)'
;YFASTGFGGGHENLVLEVLKGTFDAGTTWASGVGEFKDGYTSGNLKKMVDKGILDMADLVELWQSPLIPNGPLVVRTGLDAETKQKFKDLLMAMPAKDPACFSAIEGGDFKGFVEVTPEFYAPIIAARKATIGK
;
A
#
# COMPACT_ATOMS: atom_id res chain seq x y z
N TYR A 1 5.83 -4.74 25.36
CA TYR A 1 6.52 -5.55 24.33
C TYR A 1 7.71 -4.80 23.78
N PHE A 2 7.57 -3.51 23.44
CA PHE A 2 8.63 -2.67 22.92
C PHE A 2 9.06 -1.66 23.98
N ALA A 3 10.37 -1.41 24.09
CA ALA A 3 10.90 -0.41 25.02
C ALA A 3 10.43 1.01 24.63
N SER A 4 10.36 1.27 23.32
CA SER A 4 9.84 2.51 22.75
C SER A 4 9.26 2.26 21.37
N THR A 5 8.43 3.18 20.91
CA THR A 5 7.90 3.21 19.54
C THR A 5 7.98 4.62 19.00
N GLY A 6 8.21 4.77 17.69
CA GLY A 6 8.34 6.06 17.05
C GLY A 6 7.93 6.02 15.59
N PHE A 7 7.78 7.20 14.99
CA PHE A 7 7.51 7.36 13.57
C PHE A 7 8.82 7.52 12.80
N GLY A 8 9.05 6.65 11.80
CA GLY A 8 10.29 6.62 11.02
C GLY A 8 10.36 7.64 9.86
N GLY A 9 9.42 8.59 9.77
CA GLY A 9 9.46 9.62 8.73
C GLY A 9 8.96 9.20 7.35
N GLY A 10 8.48 7.96 7.20
CA GLY A 10 7.98 7.38 5.95
C GLY A 10 8.54 5.97 5.72
N HIS A 11 7.95 5.24 4.77
CA HIS A 11 8.28 3.83 4.56
C HIS A 11 9.73 3.60 4.14
N GLU A 12 10.24 4.38 3.19
CA GLU A 12 11.62 4.28 2.71
C GLU A 12 12.60 4.65 3.83
N ASN A 13 12.37 5.79 4.49
CA ASN A 13 13.22 6.26 5.58
C ASN A 13 13.25 5.28 6.75
N LEU A 14 12.09 4.70 7.12
CA LEU A 14 12.01 3.69 8.19
C LEU A 14 12.92 2.50 7.90
N VAL A 15 12.91 1.96 6.68
CA VAL A 15 13.79 0.84 6.30
C VAL A 15 15.26 1.25 6.42
N LEU A 16 15.63 2.44 5.95
CA LEU A 16 17.01 2.96 6.08
C LEU A 16 17.42 3.13 7.55
N GLU A 17 16.53 3.57 8.42
CA GLU A 17 16.81 3.70 9.85
C GLU A 17 16.94 2.35 10.57
N VAL A 18 16.24 1.30 10.11
CA VAL A 18 16.46 -0.08 10.57
C VAL A 18 17.83 -0.58 10.12
N LEU A 19 18.21 -0.37 8.86
CA LEU A 19 19.55 -0.75 8.36
C LEU A 19 20.69 -0.05 9.09
N LYS A 20 20.48 1.19 9.53
CA LYS A 20 21.45 1.95 10.35
C LYS A 20 21.48 1.54 11.82
N GLY A 21 20.53 0.74 12.28
CA GLY A 21 20.39 0.36 13.67
C GLY A 21 19.78 1.43 14.58
N THR A 22 19.15 2.47 14.02
CA THR A 22 18.39 3.46 14.80
C THR A 22 17.11 2.83 15.39
N PHE A 23 16.48 1.93 14.64
CA PHE A 23 15.38 1.09 15.10
C PHE A 23 15.77 -0.38 14.97
N ASP A 24 15.38 -1.18 15.96
CA ASP A 24 15.57 -2.64 15.92
C ASP A 24 14.65 -3.33 14.92
N ALA A 25 13.46 -2.78 14.68
CA ALA A 25 12.47 -3.26 13.72
C ALA A 25 11.56 -2.13 13.25
N GLY A 26 10.90 -2.34 12.12
CA GLY A 26 9.95 -1.39 11.56
C GLY A 26 8.86 -2.04 10.73
N THR A 27 7.76 -1.34 10.49
CA THR A 27 6.67 -1.80 9.62
C THR A 27 6.66 -1.01 8.33
N THR A 28 6.69 -1.71 7.21
CA THR A 28 6.57 -1.12 5.87
C THR A 28 5.52 -1.90 5.07
N TRP A 29 5.25 -1.50 3.84
CA TRP A 29 4.28 -2.17 3.00
C TRP A 29 4.92 -2.83 1.79
N ALA A 30 4.36 -3.95 1.39
CA ALA A 30 4.70 -4.69 0.19
C ALA A 30 3.44 -5.28 -0.42
N SER A 31 3.50 -5.73 -1.67
CA SER A 31 2.35 -6.36 -2.32
C SER A 31 1.93 -7.68 -1.68
N GLY A 32 2.83 -8.34 -0.96
CA GLY A 32 2.63 -9.69 -0.47
C GLY A 32 2.53 -10.75 -1.59
N VAL A 33 2.90 -10.38 -2.81
CA VAL A 33 2.94 -11.24 -3.99
C VAL A 33 4.40 -11.36 -4.45
N GLY A 34 4.86 -12.58 -4.74
CA GLY A 34 6.27 -12.87 -5.02
C GLY A 34 7.03 -13.24 -3.76
N GLU A 35 8.34 -13.26 -3.85
CA GLU A 35 9.23 -13.70 -2.78
C GLU A 35 9.81 -12.52 -2.00
N PHE A 36 9.94 -12.66 -0.69
CA PHE A 36 10.58 -11.66 0.17
C PHE A 36 12.00 -11.29 -0.30
N LYS A 37 12.81 -12.28 -0.67
CA LYS A 37 14.18 -12.08 -1.13
C LYS A 37 14.31 -11.15 -2.34
N ASP A 38 13.25 -11.01 -3.14
CA ASP A 38 13.20 -10.17 -4.34
C ASP A 38 12.51 -8.81 -4.07
N GLY A 39 12.12 -8.56 -2.80
CA GLY A 39 11.38 -7.36 -2.40
C GLY A 39 9.89 -7.41 -2.81
N TYR A 40 9.38 -8.60 -3.12
CA TYR A 40 8.05 -8.83 -3.70
C TYR A 40 7.91 -8.27 -5.12
N THR A 41 6.70 -8.20 -5.66
CA THR A 41 6.41 -7.67 -7.01
C THR A 41 6.19 -6.17 -7.04
N SER A 42 5.81 -5.57 -5.91
CA SER A 42 5.61 -4.12 -5.78
C SER A 42 5.63 -3.71 -4.29
N GLY A 43 5.60 -2.41 -4.06
CA GLY A 43 5.61 -1.85 -2.72
C GLY A 43 6.90 -1.11 -2.40
N ASN A 44 7.06 -0.74 -1.14
CA ASN A 44 8.21 0.05 -0.71
C ASN A 44 9.53 -0.72 -0.88
N LEU A 45 9.58 -2.00 -0.44
CA LEU A 45 10.79 -2.81 -0.53
C LEU A 45 11.23 -2.97 -1.99
N LYS A 46 10.29 -3.33 -2.89
CA LYS A 46 10.59 -3.46 -4.32
C LYS A 46 11.15 -2.17 -4.93
N LYS A 47 10.53 -1.04 -4.61
CA LYS A 47 11.02 0.27 -5.07
C LYS A 47 12.45 0.57 -4.60
N MET A 48 12.80 0.17 -3.38
CA MET A 48 14.14 0.39 -2.83
C MET A 48 15.17 -0.53 -3.49
N VAL A 49 14.82 -1.80 -3.74
CA VAL A 49 15.65 -2.75 -4.48
C VAL A 49 15.89 -2.25 -5.91
N ASP A 50 14.83 -1.81 -6.61
CA ASP A 50 14.94 -1.30 -7.99
C ASP A 50 15.78 -0.02 -8.09
N LYS A 51 15.82 0.80 -7.03
CA LYS A 51 16.70 1.96 -6.90
C LYS A 51 18.15 1.58 -6.55
N GLY A 52 18.43 0.34 -6.20
CA GLY A 52 19.74 -0.13 -5.74
C GLY A 52 20.15 0.41 -4.36
N ILE A 53 19.20 0.80 -3.52
CA ILE A 53 19.43 1.33 -2.17
C ILE A 53 19.10 0.33 -1.05
N LEU A 54 18.67 -0.86 -1.41
CA LEU A 54 18.35 -1.95 -0.49
C LEU A 54 18.80 -3.29 -1.08
N ASP A 55 19.55 -4.05 -0.31
CA ASP A 55 19.73 -5.49 -0.50
C ASP A 55 18.80 -6.22 0.47
N MET A 56 17.93 -7.09 -0.04
CA MET A 56 17.00 -7.84 0.79
C MET A 56 17.69 -8.85 1.72
N ALA A 57 18.96 -9.18 1.46
CA ALA A 57 19.78 -10.00 2.35
C ALA A 57 20.08 -9.30 3.70
N ASP A 58 19.99 -7.98 3.76
CA ASP A 58 20.22 -7.18 4.98
C ASP A 58 18.98 -7.12 5.89
N LEU A 59 17.87 -7.67 5.47
CA LEU A 59 16.59 -7.66 6.21
C LEU A 59 16.09 -9.07 6.52
N VAL A 60 15.32 -9.17 7.60
CA VAL A 60 14.57 -10.38 7.97
C VAL A 60 13.11 -10.01 8.14
N GLU A 61 12.22 -10.71 7.46
CA GLU A 61 10.79 -10.58 7.68
C GLU A 61 10.39 -11.33 8.96
N LEU A 62 9.89 -10.59 9.94
CA LEU A 62 9.44 -11.15 11.23
C LEU A 62 7.96 -11.53 11.20
N TRP A 63 7.17 -10.83 10.39
CA TRP A 63 5.73 -11.02 10.32
C TRP A 63 5.15 -10.34 9.09
N GLN A 64 4.16 -10.99 8.50
CA GLN A 64 3.36 -10.45 7.39
C GLN A 64 1.89 -10.41 7.78
N SER A 65 1.22 -9.29 7.54
CA SER A 65 -0.22 -9.20 7.75
C SER A 65 -0.98 -10.03 6.70
N PRO A 66 -2.22 -10.44 6.97
CA PRO A 66 -3.14 -10.77 5.89
C PRO A 66 -3.19 -9.63 4.87
N LEU A 67 -3.48 -9.95 3.61
CA LEU A 67 -3.62 -8.93 2.56
C LEU A 67 -4.65 -7.89 2.97
N ILE A 68 -4.26 -6.64 2.91
CA ILE A 68 -5.14 -5.50 3.16
C ILE A 68 -5.53 -4.84 1.83
N PRO A 69 -6.78 -4.42 1.69
CA PRO A 69 -7.22 -3.72 0.48
C PRO A 69 -6.41 -2.44 0.24
N ASN A 70 -6.12 -2.14 -1.01
CA ASN A 70 -5.59 -0.83 -1.39
C ASN A 70 -6.58 0.28 -1.03
N GLY A 71 -6.08 1.51 -0.90
CA GLY A 71 -6.93 2.67 -0.62
C GLY A 71 -8.01 2.86 -1.70
N PRO A 72 -9.27 3.11 -1.33
CA PRO A 72 -10.34 3.30 -2.30
C PRO A 72 -10.22 4.67 -2.99
N LEU A 73 -10.56 4.71 -4.27
CA LEU A 73 -10.92 5.96 -4.93
C LEU A 73 -12.32 6.36 -4.48
N VAL A 74 -12.44 7.56 -3.93
CA VAL A 74 -13.71 8.04 -3.36
C VAL A 74 -14.13 9.35 -4.02
N VAL A 75 -15.44 9.53 -4.13
CA VAL A 75 -16.06 10.80 -4.54
C VAL A 75 -16.99 11.31 -3.45
N ARG A 76 -17.20 12.61 -3.37
CA ARG A 76 -18.13 13.20 -2.39
C ARG A 76 -19.56 12.73 -2.64
N THR A 77 -20.32 12.54 -1.58
CA THR A 77 -21.70 12.07 -1.64
C THR A 77 -22.63 13.01 -2.40
N GLY A 78 -22.41 14.33 -2.31
CA GLY A 78 -23.22 15.35 -2.99
C GLY A 78 -22.96 15.51 -4.49
N LEU A 79 -22.07 14.70 -5.09
CA LEU A 79 -21.92 14.67 -6.54
C LEU A 79 -23.14 14.02 -7.16
N ASP A 80 -23.66 14.53 -8.30
CA ASP A 80 -24.79 13.96 -8.99
C ASP A 80 -24.51 12.55 -9.53
N ALA A 81 -25.58 11.78 -9.75
CA ALA A 81 -25.46 10.38 -10.13
C ALA A 81 -24.81 10.19 -11.52
N GLU A 82 -25.09 11.07 -12.45
CA GLU A 82 -24.53 10.99 -13.81
C GLU A 82 -23.00 11.18 -13.78
N THR A 83 -22.53 12.18 -13.06
CA THR A 83 -21.10 12.44 -12.88
C THR A 83 -20.39 11.29 -12.16
N LYS A 84 -21.01 10.72 -11.11
CA LYS A 84 -20.47 9.52 -10.44
C LYS A 84 -20.32 8.35 -11.41
N GLN A 85 -21.33 8.12 -12.25
CA GLN A 85 -21.29 7.03 -13.22
C GLN A 85 -20.19 7.26 -14.28
N LYS A 86 -20.05 8.49 -14.78
CA LYS A 86 -18.99 8.83 -15.72
C LYS A 86 -17.59 8.60 -15.15
N PHE A 87 -17.35 8.96 -13.88
CA PHE A 87 -16.09 8.66 -13.19
C PHE A 87 -15.83 7.16 -13.09
N LYS A 88 -16.84 6.41 -12.69
CA LYS A 88 -16.75 4.94 -12.59
C LYS A 88 -16.40 4.32 -13.94
N ASP A 89 -17.13 4.69 -15.00
CA ASP A 89 -16.94 4.16 -16.34
C ASP A 89 -15.53 4.50 -16.87
N LEU A 90 -15.06 5.71 -16.60
CA LEU A 90 -13.70 6.15 -16.95
C LEU A 90 -12.64 5.27 -16.27
N LEU A 91 -12.74 5.11 -14.94
CA LEU A 91 -11.77 4.33 -14.17
C LEU A 91 -11.78 2.86 -14.58
N MET A 92 -12.94 2.26 -14.73
CA MET A 92 -13.07 0.85 -15.12
C MET A 92 -12.55 0.59 -16.54
N ALA A 93 -12.64 1.57 -17.44
CA ALA A 93 -12.16 1.46 -18.81
C ALA A 93 -10.67 1.82 -18.97
N MET A 94 -10.08 2.54 -18.01
CA MET A 94 -8.75 3.13 -18.10
C MET A 94 -7.63 2.10 -18.37
N PRO A 95 -7.58 0.93 -17.71
CA PRO A 95 -6.52 -0.04 -17.95
C PRO A 95 -6.41 -0.48 -19.42
N ALA A 96 -7.55 -0.55 -20.11
CA ALA A 96 -7.60 -0.95 -21.50
C ALA A 96 -7.46 0.22 -22.49
N LYS A 97 -8.00 1.41 -22.14
CA LYS A 97 -8.04 2.57 -23.04
C LYS A 97 -6.81 3.47 -22.92
N ASP A 98 -6.25 3.57 -21.73
CA ASP A 98 -5.06 4.40 -21.45
C ASP A 98 -4.20 3.73 -20.37
N PRO A 99 -3.48 2.64 -20.71
CA PRO A 99 -2.64 1.93 -19.76
C PRO A 99 -1.51 2.80 -19.20
N ALA A 100 -1.05 3.82 -19.94
CA ALA A 100 -0.02 4.73 -19.46
C ALA A 100 -0.55 5.62 -18.31
N CYS A 101 -1.74 6.19 -18.47
CA CYS A 101 -2.41 6.94 -17.41
C CYS A 101 -2.72 6.06 -16.19
N PHE A 102 -3.23 4.83 -16.43
CA PHE A 102 -3.50 3.87 -15.36
C PHE A 102 -2.24 3.56 -14.55
N SER A 103 -1.13 3.22 -15.21
CA SER A 103 0.16 2.94 -14.55
C SER A 103 0.70 4.15 -13.78
N ALA A 104 0.51 5.36 -14.30
CA ALA A 104 0.93 6.59 -13.62
C ALA A 104 0.14 6.87 -12.33
N ILE A 105 -1.16 6.53 -12.31
CA ILE A 105 -2.03 6.68 -11.13
C ILE A 105 -1.70 5.62 -10.08
N GLU A 106 -1.62 4.36 -10.48
CA GLU A 106 -1.47 3.25 -9.53
C GLU A 106 -0.02 3.03 -9.07
N GLY A 107 0.95 3.38 -9.88
CA GLY A 107 2.38 3.33 -9.52
C GLY A 107 2.90 1.93 -9.21
N GLY A 108 2.30 0.88 -9.78
CA GLY A 108 2.69 -0.51 -9.56
C GLY A 108 2.13 -1.45 -10.62
N ASP A 109 2.38 -2.73 -10.45
CA ASP A 109 1.90 -3.79 -11.35
C ASP A 109 0.46 -4.20 -10.98
N PHE A 110 -0.50 -3.34 -11.33
CA PHE A 110 -1.93 -3.56 -11.10
C PHE A 110 -2.63 -3.92 -12.41
N LYS A 111 -3.73 -4.69 -12.28
CA LYS A 111 -4.50 -5.16 -13.45
C LYS A 111 -5.74 -4.31 -13.75
N GLY A 112 -6.17 -3.49 -12.80
CA GLY A 112 -7.35 -2.66 -12.98
C GLY A 112 -8.01 -2.25 -11.67
N PHE A 113 -9.08 -1.50 -11.79
CA PHE A 113 -9.96 -1.14 -10.68
C PHE A 113 -11.07 -2.18 -10.50
N VAL A 114 -11.54 -2.33 -9.28
CA VAL A 114 -12.69 -3.18 -8.94
C VAL A 114 -13.69 -2.39 -8.11
N GLU A 115 -14.96 -2.68 -8.29
CA GLU A 115 -15.98 -2.11 -7.42
C GLU A 115 -15.89 -2.76 -6.04
N VAL A 116 -15.99 -1.93 -5.01
CA VAL A 116 -15.98 -2.38 -3.62
C VAL A 116 -17.08 -1.69 -2.84
N THR A 117 -17.50 -2.34 -1.76
CA THR A 117 -18.44 -1.78 -0.80
C THR A 117 -17.73 -1.47 0.53
N PRO A 118 -18.34 -0.70 1.44
CA PRO A 118 -17.75 -0.43 2.76
C PRO A 118 -17.38 -1.70 3.54
N GLU A 119 -18.11 -2.78 3.35
CA GLU A 119 -17.88 -4.08 4.02
C GLU A 119 -16.53 -4.69 3.67
N PHE A 120 -16.05 -4.44 2.44
CA PHE A 120 -14.72 -4.85 2.00
C PHE A 120 -13.61 -4.29 2.88
N TYR A 121 -13.82 -3.10 3.45
CA TYR A 121 -12.89 -2.42 4.35
C TYR A 121 -13.18 -2.65 5.84
N ALA A 122 -14.17 -3.48 6.19
CA ALA A 122 -14.59 -3.68 7.57
C ALA A 122 -13.44 -4.05 8.54
N PRO A 123 -12.48 -4.93 8.19
CA PRO A 123 -11.35 -5.23 9.07
C PRO A 123 -10.47 -4.02 9.37
N ILE A 124 -10.21 -3.19 8.35
CA ILE A 124 -9.39 -1.96 8.49
C ILE A 124 -10.13 -0.92 9.34
N ILE A 125 -11.43 -0.75 9.10
CA ILE A 125 -12.29 0.15 9.88
C ILE A 125 -12.31 -0.28 11.36
N ALA A 126 -12.44 -1.59 11.62
CA ALA A 126 -12.44 -2.13 12.99
C ALA A 126 -11.08 -1.90 13.70
N ALA A 127 -9.97 -2.19 13.02
CA ALA A 127 -8.63 -1.94 13.54
C ALA A 127 -8.41 -0.45 13.86
N ARG A 128 -8.86 0.45 12.97
CA ARG A 128 -8.75 1.89 13.19
C ARG A 128 -9.59 2.38 14.39
N LYS A 129 -10.82 1.88 14.51
CA LYS A 129 -11.69 2.21 15.66
C LYS A 129 -11.08 1.75 17.00
N ALA A 130 -10.47 0.57 17.02
CA ALA A 130 -9.79 0.07 18.22
C ALA A 130 -8.57 0.91 18.63
N THR A 131 -7.97 1.65 17.72
CA THR A 131 -6.80 2.52 17.98
C THR A 131 -7.20 3.94 18.42
N ILE A 132 -8.32 4.46 17.93
CA ILE A 132 -8.81 5.83 18.27
C ILE A 132 -9.42 5.89 19.68
N GLY A 133 -9.91 4.76 20.19
CA GLY A 133 -10.51 4.68 21.54
C GLY A 133 -9.51 4.51 22.69
N LYS A 134 -8.23 4.58 22.41
CA LYS A 134 -7.12 4.58 23.38
C LYS A 134 -6.43 5.93 23.37
#